data_ece3d1a64c54986a1a5c368de9329a9c
#
_entry.id   ece3d1a64c54986a1a5c368de9329a9c
#
_cell.length_a   1.000
_cell.length_b   1.000
_cell.length_c   1.000
_cell.angle_alpha   90.00
_cell.angle_beta   90.00
_cell.angle_gamma   90.00
#
_symmetry.space_group_name_H-M   'P 1'
#
loop_
_entity.id
_entity.type
_entity.pdbx_description
1 polymer ?
#
loop_
_entity_poly.entity_id
_entity_poly.type
_entity_poly.pdbx_seq_one_letter_code
_entity_poly.pdbx_strand_id
1 'polypeptide(L)'
;MTVLAWMARCRPAAATSIGWLAFQWGLFLLPSSALLAGLLLLTALVLGSCQRQQPFWRDPWNWPLLIAALLMLVSCVQAYSGGRAWVGLGNWLPFFWAFWGFQPYLVSDEARRRCALWLVAGTLPVVITGLGQLWWGWQGPWQLFGGLIVWFMAPGGEPTGRLSGLFDYANIAGAWLALVWPFCLAALLQPALSRFQRSVALGVAIAVVAALVLTDSRNAWGGLMLAIPFVFGPARWPWLLPLMVLALLPVTLAALPGSPSGLQQWARTVVPE
;
A
#
# COMPACT_ATOMS: atom_id res chain seq x y z
N MET A 1 13.98 -15.26 -31.90
CA MET A 1 13.23 -15.78 -30.76
C MET A 1 11.81 -15.24 -30.89
N THR A 2 10.81 -16.09 -31.14
CA THR A 2 9.44 -15.65 -31.41
C THR A 2 8.76 -15.18 -30.13
N VAL A 3 7.89 -14.16 -30.23
CA VAL A 3 7.04 -13.63 -29.13
C VAL A 3 6.30 -14.76 -28.41
N LEU A 4 5.85 -15.79 -29.14
CA LEU A 4 5.22 -16.98 -28.60
C LEU A 4 6.14 -17.81 -27.68
N ALA A 5 7.43 -17.93 -27.99
CA ALA A 5 8.40 -18.63 -27.15
C ALA A 5 8.75 -17.81 -25.88
N TRP A 6 8.65 -16.49 -25.95
CA TRP A 6 8.77 -15.60 -24.80
C TRP A 6 7.53 -15.70 -23.90
N MET A 7 6.31 -15.67 -24.48
CA MET A 7 5.05 -15.86 -23.77
C MET A 7 4.91 -17.24 -23.14
N ALA A 8 5.45 -18.29 -23.77
CA ALA A 8 5.47 -19.64 -23.18
C ALA A 8 6.42 -19.76 -21.98
N ARG A 9 7.51 -18.99 -21.96
CA ARG A 9 8.40 -18.86 -20.80
C ARG A 9 7.83 -17.97 -19.70
N CYS A 10 6.94 -17.03 -20.04
CA CYS A 10 6.25 -16.14 -19.12
C CYS A 10 4.91 -16.73 -18.62
N ARG A 11 4.53 -17.94 -19.07
CA ARG A 11 3.45 -18.65 -18.38
C ARG A 11 3.95 -18.91 -16.95
N PRO A 12 3.26 -18.38 -15.93
CA PRO A 12 3.52 -18.83 -14.57
C PRO A 12 3.24 -20.35 -14.59
N ALA A 13 4.27 -21.16 -14.50
CA ALA A 13 4.13 -22.55 -14.08
C ALA A 13 3.44 -22.63 -12.70
N ALA A 14 3.02 -21.52 -12.21
CA ALA A 14 2.71 -21.13 -10.87
C ALA A 14 1.27 -20.72 -10.60
N ALA A 15 0.36 -20.73 -11.55
CA ALA A 15 -1.06 -20.43 -11.23
C ALA A 15 -1.67 -21.43 -10.22
N THR A 16 -0.98 -22.54 -9.97
CA THR A 16 -1.32 -23.57 -8.97
C THR A 16 -0.19 -23.85 -7.98
N SER A 17 0.93 -23.11 -8.02
CA SER A 17 2.02 -23.33 -7.07
C SER A 17 1.64 -22.81 -5.69
N ILE A 18 2.08 -23.52 -4.66
CA ILE A 18 1.92 -23.12 -3.24
C ILE A 18 2.46 -21.70 -3.03
N GLY A 19 3.59 -21.35 -3.66
CA GLY A 19 4.18 -20.03 -3.57
C GLY A 19 3.26 -18.91 -4.11
N TRP A 20 2.59 -19.15 -5.24
CA TRP A 20 1.64 -18.20 -5.80
C TRP A 20 0.40 -18.01 -4.92
N LEU A 21 -0.17 -19.09 -4.41
CA LEU A 21 -1.29 -19.00 -3.48
C LEU A 21 -0.90 -18.31 -2.18
N ALA A 22 0.26 -18.65 -1.61
CA ALA A 22 0.79 -18.00 -0.41
C ALA A 22 1.01 -16.49 -0.64
N PHE A 23 1.51 -16.09 -1.81
CA PHE A 23 1.67 -14.68 -2.16
C PHE A 23 0.33 -13.93 -2.20
N GLN A 24 -0.68 -14.49 -2.86
CA GLN A 24 -2.00 -13.87 -2.95
C GLN A 24 -2.69 -13.74 -1.59
N TRP A 25 -2.74 -14.82 -0.81
CA TRP A 25 -3.32 -14.80 0.53
C TRP A 25 -2.52 -13.93 1.50
N GLY A 26 -1.20 -13.88 1.34
CA GLY A 26 -0.34 -12.96 2.09
C GLY A 26 -0.69 -11.50 1.82
N LEU A 27 -0.90 -11.11 0.55
CA LEU A 27 -1.35 -9.77 0.17
C LEU A 27 -2.74 -9.45 0.73
N PHE A 28 -3.67 -10.41 0.70
CA PHE A 28 -5.01 -10.24 1.23
C PHE A 28 -5.01 -10.01 2.75
N LEU A 29 -4.24 -10.80 3.48
CA LEU A 29 -4.18 -10.73 4.94
C LEU A 29 -3.28 -9.62 5.48
N LEU A 30 -2.50 -8.98 4.62
CA LEU A 30 -1.48 -8.01 5.02
C LEU A 30 -2.00 -6.91 5.97
N PRO A 31 -3.17 -6.27 5.72
CA PRO A 31 -3.68 -5.27 6.64
C PRO A 31 -4.47 -5.83 7.83
N SER A 32 -4.81 -7.12 7.81
CA SER A 32 -5.71 -7.73 8.81
C SER A 32 -5.00 -8.63 9.81
N SER A 33 -3.85 -9.21 9.43
CA SER A 33 -3.07 -10.11 10.29
C SER A 33 -1.60 -10.11 9.88
N ALA A 34 -0.78 -9.35 10.58
CA ALA A 34 0.65 -9.26 10.32
C ALA A 34 1.35 -10.63 10.43
N LEU A 35 0.94 -11.47 11.40
CA LEU A 35 1.54 -12.79 11.60
C LEU A 35 1.25 -13.72 10.42
N LEU A 36 -0.02 -13.91 10.07
CA LEU A 36 -0.40 -14.81 8.97
C LEU A 36 0.11 -14.31 7.63
N ALA A 37 -0.02 -13.01 7.37
CA ALA A 37 0.52 -12.40 6.16
C ALA A 37 2.05 -12.57 6.09
N GLY A 38 2.74 -12.32 7.19
CA GLY A 38 4.19 -12.48 7.27
C GLY A 38 4.64 -13.92 6.96
N LEU A 39 3.99 -14.92 7.55
CA LEU A 39 4.30 -16.33 7.30
C LEU A 39 4.03 -16.73 5.83
N LEU A 40 2.90 -16.31 5.28
CA LEU A 40 2.54 -16.60 3.89
C LEU A 40 3.47 -15.88 2.90
N LEU A 41 3.77 -14.61 3.13
CA LEU A 41 4.69 -13.85 2.29
C LEU A 41 6.12 -14.37 2.40
N LEU A 42 6.57 -14.79 3.60
CA LEU A 42 7.88 -15.44 3.76
C LEU A 42 7.94 -16.76 3.01
N THR A 43 6.90 -17.58 3.08
CA THR A 43 6.79 -18.81 2.29
C THR A 43 6.86 -18.52 0.80
N ALA A 44 6.09 -17.53 0.33
CA ALA A 44 6.14 -17.11 -1.06
C ALA A 44 7.52 -16.58 -1.47
N LEU A 45 8.17 -15.82 -0.60
CA LEU A 45 9.49 -15.24 -0.83
C LEU A 45 10.56 -16.33 -1.00
N VAL A 46 10.59 -17.33 -0.12
CA VAL A 46 11.51 -18.47 -0.21
C VAL A 46 11.27 -19.24 -1.50
N LEU A 47 10.01 -19.64 -1.78
CA LEU A 47 9.67 -20.40 -2.98
C LEU A 47 9.90 -19.60 -4.27
N GLY A 48 9.60 -18.30 -4.28
CA GLY A 48 9.90 -17.40 -5.40
C GLY A 48 11.38 -17.25 -5.66
N SER A 49 12.18 -17.13 -4.59
CA SER A 49 13.65 -17.07 -4.70
C SER A 49 14.24 -18.35 -5.30
N CYS A 50 13.70 -19.53 -4.95
CA CYS A 50 14.10 -20.81 -5.53
C CYS A 50 13.74 -20.94 -7.03
N GLN A 51 12.74 -20.21 -7.50
CA GLN A 51 12.33 -20.20 -8.91
C GLN A 51 13.16 -19.25 -9.77
N ARG A 52 14.02 -18.42 -9.16
CA ARG A 52 14.86 -17.46 -9.88
C ARG A 52 16.00 -18.16 -10.61
N GLN A 53 16.08 -18.00 -11.91
CA GLN A 53 17.17 -18.54 -12.75
C GLN A 53 18.44 -17.69 -12.68
N GLN A 54 18.31 -16.41 -12.33
CA GLN A 54 19.43 -15.48 -12.23
C GLN A 54 19.73 -15.16 -10.78
N PRO A 55 21.00 -15.18 -10.37
CA PRO A 55 21.39 -14.79 -9.03
C PRO A 55 21.14 -13.30 -8.78
N PHE A 56 20.96 -12.93 -7.52
CA PHE A 56 20.61 -11.58 -7.07
C PHE A 56 21.50 -10.48 -7.67
N TRP A 57 22.80 -10.69 -7.74
CA TRP A 57 23.79 -9.70 -8.19
C TRP A 57 23.84 -9.50 -9.70
N ARG A 58 23.21 -10.34 -10.51
CA ARG A 58 23.11 -10.16 -11.96
C ARG A 58 21.99 -9.23 -12.39
N ASP A 59 21.07 -8.90 -11.50
CA ASP A 59 20.00 -7.96 -11.78
C ASP A 59 20.44 -6.54 -11.38
N PRO A 60 20.59 -5.60 -12.35
CA PRO A 60 21.05 -4.24 -12.06
C PRO A 60 20.19 -3.49 -11.04
N TRP A 61 18.90 -3.80 -10.98
CA TRP A 61 17.98 -3.17 -10.05
C TRP A 61 18.19 -3.56 -8.59
N ASN A 62 18.94 -4.63 -8.34
CA ASN A 62 19.28 -5.05 -6.98
C ASN A 62 20.50 -4.31 -6.41
N TRP A 63 21.34 -3.70 -7.24
CA TRP A 63 22.55 -2.99 -6.78
C TRP A 63 22.24 -1.82 -5.83
N PRO A 64 21.26 -0.93 -6.14
CA PRO A 64 20.88 0.11 -5.19
C PRO A 64 20.43 -0.44 -3.83
N LEU A 65 19.70 -1.57 -3.83
CA LEU A 65 19.24 -2.23 -2.61
C LEU A 65 20.40 -2.84 -1.84
N LEU A 66 21.37 -3.44 -2.54
CA LEU A 66 22.59 -3.98 -1.92
C LEU A 66 23.44 -2.85 -1.29
N ILE A 67 23.62 -1.74 -2.00
CA ILE A 67 24.34 -0.58 -1.48
C ILE A 67 23.61 -0.03 -0.24
N ALA A 68 22.29 0.11 -0.29
CA ALA A 68 21.50 0.54 0.85
C ALA A 68 21.65 -0.41 2.05
N ALA A 69 21.61 -1.73 1.81
CA ALA A 69 21.82 -2.71 2.87
C ALA A 69 23.21 -2.62 3.50
N LEU A 70 24.25 -2.43 2.70
CA LEU A 70 25.62 -2.23 3.18
C LEU A 70 25.75 -0.94 3.99
N LEU A 71 25.19 0.17 3.53
CA LEU A 71 25.17 1.43 4.28
C LEU A 71 24.42 1.31 5.60
N MET A 72 23.30 0.59 5.62
CA MET A 72 22.57 0.31 6.85
C MET A 72 23.39 -0.57 7.81
N LEU A 73 24.13 -1.56 7.32
CA LEU A 73 25.06 -2.37 8.12
C LEU A 73 26.13 -1.50 8.77
N VAL A 74 26.80 -0.65 7.99
CA VAL A 74 27.80 0.29 8.49
C VAL A 74 27.19 1.23 9.55
N SER A 75 26.00 1.75 9.30
CA SER A 75 25.27 2.58 10.26
C SER A 75 24.95 1.83 11.56
N CYS A 76 24.58 0.55 11.49
CA CYS A 76 24.31 -0.27 12.69
C CYS A 76 25.58 -0.48 13.55
N VAL A 77 26.74 -0.64 12.93
CA VAL A 77 28.00 -0.80 13.65
C VAL A 77 28.36 0.48 14.43
N GLN A 78 28.01 1.64 13.89
CA GLN A 78 28.28 2.95 14.49
C GLN A 78 27.12 3.49 15.35
N ALA A 79 26.00 2.76 15.42
CA ALA A 79 24.79 3.24 16.07
C ALA A 79 24.94 3.32 17.58
N TYR A 80 24.64 4.49 18.14
CA TYR A 80 24.59 4.73 19.59
C TYR A 80 23.58 3.83 20.31
N SER A 81 22.51 3.41 19.61
CA SER A 81 21.43 2.55 20.14
C SER A 81 21.84 1.07 20.33
N GLY A 82 23.06 0.69 19.98
CA GLY A 82 23.58 -0.66 20.18
C GLY A 82 22.72 -1.75 19.53
N GLY A 83 22.30 -2.75 20.32
CA GLY A 83 21.51 -3.90 19.80
C GLY A 83 20.19 -3.55 19.12
N ARG A 84 19.56 -2.41 19.46
CA ARG A 84 18.31 -1.97 18.83
C ARG A 84 18.48 -1.64 17.34
N ALA A 85 19.66 -1.16 16.93
CA ALA A 85 19.96 -0.90 15.52
C ALA A 85 19.92 -2.18 14.68
N TRP A 86 20.40 -3.29 15.22
CA TRP A 86 20.40 -4.60 14.55
C TRP A 86 18.97 -5.17 14.40
N VAL A 87 18.11 -4.94 15.40
CA VAL A 87 16.68 -5.28 15.28
C VAL A 87 16.04 -4.45 14.16
N GLY A 88 16.34 -3.14 14.09
CA GLY A 88 15.90 -2.27 13.00
C GLY A 88 16.36 -2.78 11.62
N LEU A 89 17.62 -3.17 11.49
CA LEU A 89 18.15 -3.75 10.27
C LEU A 89 17.40 -5.04 9.87
N GLY A 90 17.12 -5.92 10.84
CA GLY A 90 16.35 -7.13 10.62
C GLY A 90 14.94 -6.88 10.10
N ASN A 91 14.34 -5.74 10.43
CA ASN A 91 13.04 -5.35 9.90
C ASN A 91 13.10 -4.87 8.44
N TRP A 92 14.21 -4.31 7.97
CA TRP A 92 14.32 -3.77 6.62
C TRP A 92 14.86 -4.75 5.58
N LEU A 93 15.83 -5.59 5.93
CA LEU A 93 16.47 -6.52 4.99
C LEU A 93 15.49 -7.46 4.28
N PRO A 94 14.43 -7.99 4.93
CA PRO A 94 13.44 -8.82 4.25
C PRO A 94 12.73 -8.11 3.11
N PHE A 95 12.52 -6.78 3.18
CA PHE A 95 11.90 -6.03 2.09
C PHE A 95 12.81 -5.95 0.85
N PHE A 96 14.13 -5.81 1.03
CA PHE A 96 15.08 -5.81 -0.09
C PHE A 96 15.12 -7.18 -0.76
N TRP A 97 15.10 -8.25 0.05
CA TRP A 97 14.98 -9.60 -0.48
C TRP A 97 13.64 -9.81 -1.20
N ALA A 98 12.54 -9.31 -0.63
CA ALA A 98 11.20 -9.40 -1.21
C ALA A 98 11.11 -8.75 -2.59
N PHE A 99 11.77 -7.60 -2.79
CA PHE A 99 11.82 -6.92 -4.09
C PHE A 99 12.36 -7.84 -5.20
N TRP A 100 13.34 -8.66 -4.91
CA TRP A 100 13.88 -9.64 -5.85
C TRP A 100 13.09 -10.95 -5.87
N GLY A 101 12.73 -11.49 -4.71
CA GLY A 101 12.13 -12.81 -4.58
C GLY A 101 10.69 -12.91 -5.05
N PHE A 102 9.93 -11.80 -5.05
CA PHE A 102 8.55 -11.78 -5.55
C PHE A 102 8.42 -11.53 -7.05
N GLN A 103 9.49 -11.17 -7.75
CA GLN A 103 9.43 -10.91 -9.19
C GLN A 103 8.84 -12.08 -10.01
N PRO A 104 9.10 -13.38 -9.72
CA PRO A 104 8.48 -14.48 -10.46
C PRO A 104 6.95 -14.47 -10.47
N TYR A 105 6.33 -13.90 -9.42
CA TYR A 105 4.88 -13.79 -9.32
C TYR A 105 4.30 -12.56 -10.05
N LEU A 106 5.14 -11.62 -10.48
CA LEU A 106 4.74 -10.34 -11.05
C LEU A 106 5.11 -10.18 -12.52
N VAL A 107 5.46 -11.27 -13.20
CA VAL A 107 5.97 -11.24 -14.59
C VAL A 107 4.92 -10.79 -15.59
N SER A 108 3.67 -11.23 -15.47
CA SER A 108 2.62 -10.92 -16.43
C SER A 108 1.68 -9.81 -15.91
N ASP A 109 1.05 -9.07 -16.83
CA ASP A 109 0.06 -8.05 -16.51
C ASP A 109 -1.12 -8.65 -15.74
N GLU A 110 -1.55 -9.85 -16.13
CA GLU A 110 -2.64 -10.55 -15.45
C GLU A 110 -2.26 -10.92 -14.01
N ALA A 111 -1.03 -11.39 -13.76
CA ALA A 111 -0.55 -11.69 -12.42
C ALA A 111 -0.49 -10.42 -11.55
N ARG A 112 0.05 -9.33 -12.08
CA ARG A 112 0.09 -8.02 -11.39
C ARG A 112 -1.32 -7.53 -11.04
N ARG A 113 -2.25 -7.64 -12.01
CA ARG A 113 -3.64 -7.29 -11.80
C ARG A 113 -4.30 -8.11 -10.70
N ARG A 114 -4.11 -9.43 -10.69
CA ARG A 114 -4.63 -10.30 -9.64
C ARG A 114 -4.08 -9.93 -8.27
N CYS A 115 -2.78 -9.70 -8.16
CA CYS A 115 -2.16 -9.26 -6.91
C CYS A 115 -2.76 -7.93 -6.42
N ALA A 116 -2.94 -6.96 -7.32
CA ALA A 116 -3.58 -5.69 -7.00
C ALA A 116 -5.01 -5.87 -6.48
N LEU A 117 -5.80 -6.74 -7.13
CA LEU A 117 -7.17 -7.04 -6.68
C LEU A 117 -7.21 -7.75 -5.32
N TRP A 118 -6.27 -8.67 -5.04
CA TRP A 118 -6.15 -9.29 -3.73
C TRP A 118 -5.80 -8.28 -2.63
N LEU A 119 -4.90 -7.33 -2.92
CA LEU A 119 -4.54 -6.24 -2.02
C LEU A 119 -5.74 -5.32 -1.73
N VAL A 120 -6.48 -4.94 -2.78
CA VAL A 120 -7.71 -4.13 -2.66
C VAL A 120 -8.76 -4.88 -1.85
N ALA A 121 -9.00 -6.16 -2.14
CA ALA A 121 -9.97 -6.97 -1.40
C ALA A 121 -9.58 -7.10 0.08
N GLY A 122 -8.30 -7.31 0.38
CA GLY A 122 -7.78 -7.35 1.75
C GLY A 122 -7.93 -6.03 2.52
N THR A 123 -8.09 -4.91 1.81
CA THR A 123 -8.31 -3.60 2.44
C THR A 123 -9.76 -3.38 2.88
N LEU A 124 -10.72 -4.16 2.37
CA LEU A 124 -12.14 -4.01 2.75
C LEU A 124 -12.38 -4.17 4.27
N PRO A 125 -11.79 -5.14 4.98
CA PRO A 125 -11.89 -5.21 6.44
C PRO A 125 -11.44 -3.92 7.14
N VAL A 126 -10.37 -3.27 6.66
CA VAL A 126 -9.89 -1.99 7.23
C VAL A 126 -10.93 -0.89 7.05
N VAL A 127 -11.51 -0.79 5.85
CA VAL A 127 -12.55 0.21 5.57
C VAL A 127 -13.80 -0.04 6.41
N ILE A 128 -14.28 -1.28 6.44
CA ILE A 128 -15.49 -1.66 7.18
C ILE A 128 -15.31 -1.43 8.68
N THR A 129 -14.20 -1.89 9.25
CA THR A 129 -13.93 -1.72 10.68
C THR A 129 -13.69 -0.26 11.03
N GLY A 130 -13.01 0.51 10.17
CA GLY A 130 -12.77 1.93 10.37
C GLY A 130 -14.08 2.75 10.37
N LEU A 131 -14.98 2.49 9.43
CA LEU A 131 -16.30 3.11 9.42
C LEU A 131 -17.15 2.66 10.63
N GLY A 132 -17.09 1.36 10.96
CA GLY A 132 -17.74 0.81 12.15
C GLY A 132 -17.24 1.44 13.45
N GLN A 133 -15.94 1.69 13.54
CA GLN A 133 -15.29 2.36 14.66
C GLN A 133 -15.82 3.78 14.86
N LEU A 134 -15.94 4.57 13.78
CA LEU A 134 -16.38 5.96 13.86
C LEU A 134 -17.88 6.12 14.03
N TRP A 135 -18.71 5.31 13.36
CA TRP A 135 -20.16 5.54 13.27
C TRP A 135 -20.99 4.60 14.14
N TRP A 136 -20.50 3.39 14.41
CA TRP A 136 -21.22 2.39 15.20
C TRP A 136 -20.55 2.06 16.53
N GLY A 137 -19.46 2.77 16.87
CA GLY A 137 -18.76 2.59 18.13
C GLY A 137 -18.09 1.22 18.28
N TRP A 138 -17.71 0.59 17.17
CA TRP A 138 -17.00 -0.68 17.20
C TRP A 138 -15.64 -0.50 17.88
N GLN A 139 -15.36 -1.38 18.84
CA GLN A 139 -14.10 -1.38 19.58
C GLN A 139 -13.62 -2.81 19.82
N GLY A 140 -12.30 -2.97 19.90
CA GLY A 140 -11.65 -4.26 20.14
C GLY A 140 -11.24 -4.45 21.58
N PRO A 141 -10.60 -5.61 21.91
CA PRO A 141 -10.08 -6.59 20.95
C PRO A 141 -11.14 -7.57 20.42
N TRP A 142 -11.19 -7.77 19.10
CA TRP A 142 -11.95 -8.85 18.49
C TRP A 142 -11.01 -10.01 18.18
N GLN A 143 -11.41 -11.22 18.61
CA GLN A 143 -10.63 -12.43 18.38
C GLN A 143 -11.33 -13.31 17.34
N LEU A 144 -10.60 -13.65 16.28
CA LEU A 144 -11.04 -14.56 15.24
C LEU A 144 -10.16 -15.81 15.25
N PHE A 145 -10.75 -16.93 14.85
CA PHE A 145 -10.07 -18.23 14.76
C PHE A 145 -9.33 -18.62 16.06
N GLY A 146 -10.00 -18.48 17.22
CA GLY A 146 -9.42 -18.86 18.51
C GLY A 146 -8.24 -17.99 18.98
N GLY A 147 -8.21 -16.71 18.53
CA GLY A 147 -7.15 -15.76 18.90
C GLY A 147 -5.97 -15.73 17.93
N LEU A 148 -6.02 -16.48 16.81
CA LEU A 148 -4.98 -16.42 15.77
C LEU A 148 -4.94 -15.05 15.08
N ILE A 149 -6.08 -14.40 14.95
CA ILE A 149 -6.20 -13.01 14.50
C ILE A 149 -6.85 -12.20 15.61
N VAL A 150 -6.17 -11.15 16.06
CA VAL A 150 -6.68 -10.24 17.09
C VAL A 150 -6.70 -8.83 16.49
N TRP A 151 -7.89 -8.24 16.45
CA TRP A 151 -8.08 -6.88 15.96
C TRP A 151 -8.27 -5.93 17.12
N PHE A 152 -7.28 -5.08 17.35
CA PHE A 152 -7.36 -4.00 18.30
C PHE A 152 -7.92 -2.77 17.62
N MET A 153 -9.11 -2.36 18.01
CA MET A 153 -9.75 -1.14 17.50
C MET A 153 -9.93 -0.16 18.66
N ALA A 154 -9.27 0.98 18.58
CA ALA A 154 -9.41 2.03 19.57
C ALA A 154 -10.84 2.63 19.53
N PRO A 155 -11.48 2.90 20.67
CA PRO A 155 -12.80 3.50 20.69
C PRO A 155 -12.82 4.87 20.00
N GLY A 156 -13.66 5.02 18.95
CA GLY A 156 -13.77 6.25 18.18
C GLY A 156 -12.53 6.63 17.34
N GLY A 157 -11.58 5.71 17.17
CA GLY A 157 -10.35 5.92 16.42
C GLY A 157 -9.16 6.40 17.25
N GLU A 158 -7.97 6.42 16.66
CA GLU A 158 -6.73 6.88 17.29
C GLU A 158 -5.97 7.83 16.35
N PRO A 159 -5.90 9.12 16.66
CA PRO A 159 -6.62 9.86 17.70
C PRO A 159 -8.14 9.82 17.56
N THR A 160 -8.85 10.01 18.67
CA THR A 160 -10.33 9.99 18.68
C THR A 160 -10.91 10.94 17.62
N GLY A 161 -11.91 10.47 16.87
CA GLY A 161 -12.54 11.20 15.77
C GLY A 161 -11.88 10.97 14.41
N ARG A 162 -10.73 10.26 14.35
CA ARG A 162 -10.01 9.93 13.13
C ARG A 162 -10.03 8.43 12.86
N LEU A 163 -10.27 8.03 11.61
CA LEU A 163 -10.32 6.63 11.24
C LEU A 163 -8.94 5.97 11.38
N SER A 164 -8.82 4.99 12.26
CA SER A 164 -7.65 4.12 12.37
C SER A 164 -7.93 2.66 11.96
N GLY A 165 -9.18 2.20 12.10
CA GLY A 165 -9.61 0.86 11.70
C GLY A 165 -8.84 -0.22 12.45
N LEU A 166 -8.16 -1.08 11.69
CA LEU A 166 -7.33 -2.17 12.22
C LEU A 166 -5.89 -1.76 12.54
N PHE A 167 -5.54 -0.49 12.34
CA PHE A 167 -4.22 0.05 12.63
C PHE A 167 -4.21 0.81 13.95
N ASP A 168 -3.04 0.85 14.60
CA ASP A 168 -2.87 1.51 15.88
C ASP A 168 -3.01 3.04 15.80
N TYR A 169 -2.91 3.62 14.58
CA TYR A 169 -2.92 5.06 14.40
C TYR A 169 -3.48 5.47 13.03
N ALA A 170 -4.26 6.55 13.00
CA ALA A 170 -4.92 7.03 11.79
C ALA A 170 -3.98 7.35 10.63
N ASN A 171 -2.76 7.86 10.90
CA ASN A 171 -1.80 8.12 9.83
C ASN A 171 -1.28 6.84 9.18
N ILE A 172 -1.21 5.72 9.91
CA ILE A 172 -0.82 4.42 9.37
C ILE A 172 -1.95 3.89 8.48
N ALA A 173 -3.19 3.99 8.95
CA ALA A 173 -4.37 3.66 8.14
C ALA A 173 -4.42 4.49 6.86
N GLY A 174 -4.18 5.80 6.98
CA GLY A 174 -4.11 6.73 5.83
C GLY A 174 -3.01 6.36 4.83
N ALA A 175 -1.81 6.04 5.31
CA ALA A 175 -0.70 5.61 4.47
C ALA A 175 -1.03 4.29 3.73
N TRP A 176 -1.67 3.33 4.41
CA TRP A 176 -2.13 2.09 3.78
C TRP A 176 -3.18 2.36 2.70
N LEU A 177 -4.20 3.16 2.99
CA LEU A 177 -5.26 3.49 2.05
C LEU A 177 -4.72 4.27 0.83
N ALA A 178 -3.78 5.19 1.05
CA ALA A 178 -3.10 5.91 -0.03
C ALA A 178 -2.24 4.99 -0.91
N LEU A 179 -1.62 3.95 -0.32
CA LEU A 179 -0.89 2.91 -1.06
C LEU A 179 -1.81 2.07 -1.95
N VAL A 180 -3.02 1.76 -1.47
CA VAL A 180 -3.99 0.91 -2.18
C VAL A 180 -4.81 1.70 -3.21
N TRP A 181 -5.01 2.99 -2.99
CA TRP A 181 -5.81 3.85 -3.85
C TRP A 181 -5.48 3.78 -5.36
N PRO A 182 -4.20 3.85 -5.80
CA PRO A 182 -3.88 3.74 -7.23
C PRO A 182 -4.34 2.44 -7.86
N PHE A 183 -4.40 1.33 -7.13
CA PHE A 183 -4.91 0.06 -7.62
C PHE A 183 -6.44 0.08 -7.77
N CYS A 184 -7.15 0.73 -6.86
CA CYS A 184 -8.61 0.96 -6.98
C CYS A 184 -8.91 1.81 -8.22
N LEU A 185 -8.18 2.89 -8.41
CA LEU A 185 -8.32 3.79 -9.56
C LEU A 185 -7.99 3.07 -10.88
N ALA A 186 -6.91 2.31 -10.92
CA ALA A 186 -6.53 1.52 -12.09
C ALA A 186 -7.58 0.44 -12.42
N ALA A 187 -8.16 -0.21 -11.41
CA ALA A 187 -9.25 -1.15 -11.60
C ALA A 187 -10.48 -0.50 -12.20
N LEU A 188 -10.88 0.68 -11.72
CA LEU A 188 -12.03 1.44 -12.22
C LEU A 188 -11.87 1.88 -13.68
N LEU A 189 -10.65 2.23 -14.08
CA LEU A 189 -10.33 2.74 -15.42
C LEU A 189 -10.17 1.64 -16.48
N GLN A 190 -10.33 0.37 -16.14
CA GLN A 190 -10.21 -0.70 -17.11
C GLN A 190 -11.33 -0.68 -18.16
N PRO A 191 -11.01 -0.70 -19.47
CA PRO A 191 -12.02 -0.56 -20.51
C PRO A 191 -12.95 -1.77 -20.63
N ALA A 192 -12.48 -2.98 -20.29
CA ALA A 192 -13.19 -4.23 -20.49
C ALA A 192 -14.13 -4.63 -19.34
N LEU A 193 -14.42 -3.74 -18.38
CA LEU A 193 -15.31 -4.04 -17.27
C LEU A 193 -16.79 -4.09 -17.73
N SER A 194 -17.52 -5.10 -17.28
CA SER A 194 -18.98 -5.12 -17.33
C SER A 194 -19.54 -3.96 -16.47
N ARG A 195 -20.82 -3.60 -16.71
CA ARG A 195 -21.48 -2.55 -15.90
C ARG A 195 -21.46 -2.88 -14.41
N PHE A 196 -21.74 -4.12 -14.05
CA PHE A 196 -21.72 -4.60 -12.67
C PHE A 196 -20.31 -4.49 -12.05
N GLN A 197 -19.28 -4.98 -12.74
CA GLN A 197 -17.90 -4.88 -12.27
C GLN A 197 -17.45 -3.42 -12.08
N ARG A 198 -17.86 -2.53 -12.98
CA ARG A 198 -17.58 -1.10 -12.88
C ARG A 198 -18.28 -0.47 -11.68
N SER A 199 -19.52 -0.83 -11.40
CA SER A 199 -20.25 -0.34 -10.22
C SER A 199 -19.60 -0.82 -8.93
N VAL A 200 -19.16 -2.09 -8.87
CA VAL A 200 -18.41 -2.62 -7.72
C VAL A 200 -17.08 -1.89 -7.54
N ALA A 201 -16.30 -1.74 -8.61
CA ALA A 201 -15.02 -1.03 -8.56
C ALA A 201 -15.20 0.45 -8.11
N LEU A 202 -16.25 1.11 -8.58
CA LEU A 202 -16.59 2.47 -8.16
C LEU A 202 -16.97 2.52 -6.68
N GLY A 203 -17.81 1.60 -6.21
CA GLY A 203 -18.19 1.51 -4.80
C GLY A 203 -16.98 1.30 -3.89
N VAL A 204 -16.08 0.39 -4.26
CA VAL A 204 -14.82 0.15 -3.53
C VAL A 204 -13.93 1.39 -3.56
N ALA A 205 -13.77 2.04 -4.71
CA ALA A 205 -12.96 3.25 -4.83
C ALA A 205 -13.51 4.39 -3.96
N ILE A 206 -14.82 4.60 -3.97
CA ILE A 206 -15.48 5.60 -3.11
C ILE A 206 -15.27 5.27 -1.64
N ALA A 207 -15.44 4.00 -1.24
CA ALA A 207 -15.27 3.57 0.14
C ALA A 207 -13.83 3.76 0.65
N VAL A 208 -12.82 3.44 -0.18
CA VAL A 208 -11.41 3.65 0.13
C VAL A 208 -11.10 5.15 0.25
N VAL A 209 -11.58 5.98 -0.68
CA VAL A 209 -11.39 7.45 -0.62
C VAL A 209 -12.07 8.04 0.61
N ALA A 210 -13.32 7.66 0.89
CA ALA A 210 -14.04 8.12 2.07
C ALA A 210 -13.29 7.74 3.36
N ALA A 211 -12.85 6.48 3.48
CA ALA A 211 -12.07 6.04 4.62
C ALA A 211 -10.73 6.80 4.73
N LEU A 212 -10.04 7.05 3.59
CA LEU A 212 -8.80 7.82 3.55
C LEU A 212 -9.03 9.27 4.04
N VAL A 213 -10.08 9.92 3.58
CA VAL A 213 -10.45 11.28 4.04
C VAL A 213 -10.71 11.29 5.53
N LEU A 214 -11.43 10.29 6.06
CA LEU A 214 -11.76 10.16 7.48
C LEU A 214 -10.54 9.83 8.37
N THR A 215 -9.40 9.43 7.78
CA THR A 215 -8.15 9.34 8.56
C THR A 215 -7.61 10.69 8.99
N ASP A 216 -8.04 11.77 8.34
CA ASP A 216 -7.58 13.13 8.57
C ASP A 216 -6.05 13.26 8.54
N SER A 217 -5.42 12.58 7.57
CA SER A 217 -3.96 12.51 7.40
C SER A 217 -3.52 13.31 6.17
N ARG A 218 -2.75 14.38 6.38
CA ARG A 218 -2.17 15.20 5.29
C ARG A 218 -1.35 14.38 4.30
N ASN A 219 -0.56 13.44 4.81
CA ASN A 219 0.27 12.57 3.99
C ASN A 219 -0.57 11.65 3.10
N ALA A 220 -1.70 11.14 3.64
CA ALA A 220 -2.62 10.30 2.89
C ALA A 220 -3.32 11.07 1.77
N TRP A 221 -3.71 12.32 2.03
CA TRP A 221 -4.28 13.21 1.01
C TRP A 221 -3.26 13.53 -0.08
N GLY A 222 -2.02 13.79 0.30
CA GLY A 222 -0.91 13.96 -0.66
C GLY A 222 -0.73 12.74 -1.54
N GLY A 223 -0.74 11.54 -0.93
CA GLY A 223 -0.64 10.26 -1.64
C GLY A 223 -1.81 10.02 -2.61
N LEU A 224 -3.04 10.35 -2.18
CA LEU A 224 -4.23 10.26 -3.02
C LEU A 224 -4.09 11.14 -4.28
N MET A 225 -3.69 12.39 -4.10
CA MET A 225 -3.51 13.34 -5.21
C MET A 225 -2.38 12.91 -6.14
N LEU A 226 -1.23 12.52 -5.59
CA LEU A 226 -0.07 12.08 -6.38
C LEU A 226 -0.34 10.82 -7.21
N ALA A 227 -1.17 9.92 -6.73
CA ALA A 227 -1.50 8.69 -7.46
C ALA A 227 -2.22 8.96 -8.79
N ILE A 228 -3.00 10.04 -8.88
CA ILE A 228 -3.81 10.35 -10.06
C ILE A 228 -2.96 10.48 -11.34
N PRO A 229 -1.94 11.35 -11.43
CA PRO A 229 -1.14 11.48 -12.63
C PRO A 229 -0.36 10.19 -12.96
N PHE A 230 0.08 9.43 -11.96
CA PHE A 230 0.76 8.17 -12.22
C PHE A 230 -0.14 7.13 -12.86
N VAL A 231 -1.38 6.99 -12.38
CA VAL A 231 -2.35 6.03 -12.93
C VAL A 231 -2.83 6.45 -14.33
N PHE A 232 -3.05 7.72 -14.55
CA PHE A 232 -3.46 8.23 -15.86
C PHE A 232 -2.33 8.25 -16.89
N GLY A 233 -1.08 8.24 -16.45
CA GLY A 233 0.11 8.20 -17.29
C GLY A 233 0.53 9.53 -17.88
N PRO A 234 1.76 9.58 -18.43
CA PRO A 234 2.41 10.83 -18.85
C PRO A 234 1.68 11.59 -19.95
N ALA A 235 0.92 10.91 -20.80
CA ALA A 235 0.15 11.55 -21.86
C ALA A 235 -0.90 12.55 -21.33
N ARG A 236 -1.35 12.40 -20.08
CA ARG A 236 -2.33 13.29 -19.43
C ARG A 236 -1.73 14.29 -18.46
N TRP A 237 -0.43 14.21 -18.15
CA TRP A 237 0.26 15.14 -17.24
C TRP A 237 0.14 16.61 -17.61
N PRO A 238 0.19 17.04 -18.91
CA PRO A 238 0.03 18.44 -19.26
C PRO A 238 -1.27 19.07 -18.76
N TRP A 239 -2.31 18.26 -18.59
CA TRP A 239 -3.62 18.73 -18.08
C TRP A 239 -3.77 18.51 -16.58
N LEU A 240 -3.29 17.39 -16.06
CA LEU A 240 -3.46 17.00 -14.66
C LEU A 240 -2.56 17.81 -13.73
N LEU A 241 -1.29 18.02 -14.09
CA LEU A 241 -0.35 18.73 -13.22
C LEU A 241 -0.75 20.19 -12.97
N PRO A 242 -1.15 21.00 -13.97
CA PRO A 242 -1.63 22.35 -13.72
C PRO A 242 -2.87 22.38 -12.82
N LEU A 243 -3.82 21.46 -13.00
CA LEU A 243 -5.00 21.37 -12.14
C LEU A 243 -4.63 21.02 -10.70
N MET A 244 -3.67 20.10 -10.50
CA MET A 244 -3.19 19.75 -9.17
C MET A 244 -2.44 20.91 -8.51
N VAL A 245 -1.59 21.62 -9.27
CA VAL A 245 -0.90 22.81 -8.76
C VAL A 245 -1.93 23.88 -8.38
N LEU A 246 -2.93 24.12 -9.22
CA LEU A 246 -4.00 25.07 -8.93
C LEU A 246 -4.79 24.70 -7.68
N ALA A 247 -5.08 23.41 -7.47
CA ALA A 247 -5.78 22.91 -6.29
C ALA A 247 -4.93 23.03 -5.00
N LEU A 248 -3.62 22.86 -5.10
CA LEU A 248 -2.70 22.96 -3.95
C LEU A 248 -2.24 24.41 -3.68
N LEU A 249 -2.34 25.29 -4.66
CA LEU A 249 -1.86 26.67 -4.55
C LEU A 249 -2.44 27.44 -3.35
N PRO A 250 -3.75 27.41 -3.07
CA PRO A 250 -4.30 28.11 -1.91
C PRO A 250 -3.73 27.61 -0.58
N VAL A 251 -3.49 26.29 -0.48
CA VAL A 251 -2.93 25.65 0.71
C VAL A 251 -1.48 26.06 0.90
N THR A 252 -0.69 26.04 -0.18
CA THR A 252 0.73 26.46 -0.12
C THR A 252 0.87 27.94 0.17
N LEU A 253 0.03 28.78 -0.43
CA LEU A 253 0.01 30.22 -0.15
C LEU A 253 -0.35 30.51 1.31
N ALA A 254 -1.32 29.77 1.88
CA ALA A 254 -1.70 29.92 3.28
C ALA A 254 -0.57 29.56 4.26
N ALA A 255 0.33 28.67 3.86
CA ALA A 255 1.47 28.23 4.66
C ALA A 255 2.65 29.23 4.65
N LEU A 256 2.63 30.23 3.75
CA LEU A 256 3.72 31.22 3.67
C LEU A 256 3.66 32.23 4.83
N PRO A 257 4.80 32.66 5.37
CA PRO A 257 4.88 33.74 6.34
C PRO A 257 4.29 35.04 5.76
N GLY A 258 3.38 35.69 6.49
CA GLY A 258 2.73 36.91 6.04
C GLY A 258 1.47 36.73 5.19
N SER A 259 0.97 35.54 5.02
CA SER A 259 -0.30 35.30 4.34
C SER A 259 -1.47 35.97 5.06
N PRO A 260 -2.51 36.40 4.32
CA PRO A 260 -3.72 36.97 4.90
C PRO A 260 -4.36 36.01 5.92
N SER A 261 -4.78 36.54 7.08
CA SER A 261 -5.38 35.72 8.15
C SER A 261 -6.58 34.91 7.71
N GLY A 262 -7.42 35.44 6.82
CA GLY A 262 -8.55 34.72 6.25
C GLY A 262 -8.15 33.50 5.42
N LEU A 263 -7.07 33.60 4.64
CA LEU A 263 -6.55 32.46 3.87
C LEU A 263 -5.96 31.37 4.77
N GLN A 264 -5.26 31.79 5.83
CA GLN A 264 -4.72 30.85 6.83
C GLN A 264 -5.87 30.14 7.58
N GLN A 265 -6.90 30.87 7.96
CA GLN A 265 -8.05 30.29 8.65
C GLN A 265 -8.79 29.31 7.74
N TRP A 266 -9.02 29.68 6.46
CA TRP A 266 -9.60 28.77 5.48
C TRP A 266 -8.75 27.51 5.29
N ALA A 267 -7.44 27.65 5.15
CA ALA A 267 -6.54 26.49 4.99
C ALA A 267 -6.61 25.55 6.18
N ARG A 268 -6.68 26.07 7.42
CA ARG A 268 -6.85 25.26 8.63
C ARG A 268 -8.19 24.51 8.69
N THR A 269 -9.22 25.01 8.03
CA THR A 269 -10.51 24.29 7.95
C THR A 269 -10.54 23.21 6.89
N VAL A 270 -9.71 23.32 5.85
CA VAL A 270 -9.69 22.38 4.72
C VAL A 270 -8.56 21.35 4.85
N VAL A 271 -7.43 21.74 5.42
CA VAL A 271 -6.25 20.86 5.56
C VAL A 271 -6.25 20.26 6.96
N PRO A 272 -6.24 18.93 7.08
CA PRO A 272 -6.15 18.25 8.37
C PRO A 272 -4.92 18.67 9.19
N GLU A 273 -5.04 18.72 10.50
CA GLU A 273 -3.93 19.04 11.42
C GLU A 273 -2.88 17.93 11.52
#